data_ffe352b03e717a39e212ab0c3d0748fb
#
_entry.id   ffe352b03e717a39e212ab0c3d0748fb
#
_cell.length_a   1.000
_cell.length_b   1.000
_cell.length_c   1.000
_cell.angle_alpha   90.00
_cell.angle_beta   90.00
_cell.angle_gamma   90.00
#
_symmetry.space_group_name_H-M   'P 1'
#
loop_
_entity.id
_entity.type
_entity.pdbx_description
1 polymer ?
#
loop_
_entity_poly.entity_id
_entity_poly.type
_entity_poly.pdbx_seq_one_letter_code
_entity_poly.pdbx_strand_id
1 'polypeptide(L)'
;MDKLFETKISKSHYQTLYAYMSKSKYIETPEKLLDLFNDYRKHVKANPNIKADWVGKDATEVERKLEIPLTWDGFECYLSEKKVINDLGDYEANTDNAYSEYVEVIKLIKKFTGVDQFNGAAIGIFNANLMSRK
;
A
#
# COMPACT_ATOMS: atom_id res chain seq x y z
N MET A 1 -35.22 -16.52 3.86
CA MET A 1 -34.87 -16.44 3.58
C MET A 1 -35.08 -16.46 3.08
N ASP A 2 -35.73 -16.25 2.61
CA ASP A 2 -35.60 -16.04 2.07
C ASP A 2 -36.17 -15.73 1.83
N LYS A 3 -36.98 -15.54 2.03
CA LYS A 3 -37.15 -14.82 1.98
C LYS A 3 -37.12 -14.09 2.56
N LEU A 4 -36.58 -13.52 3.10
CA LEU A 4 -35.73 -12.98 3.60
C LEU A 4 -35.46 -12.38 3.70
N PHE A 5 -35.49 -11.94 3.42
CA PHE A 5 -34.93 -11.60 3.32
C PHE A 5 -35.45 -11.48 2.79
N GLU A 6 -36.90 -11.65 2.62
CA GLU A 6 -37.05 -11.71 2.07
C GLU A 6 -37.64 -11.21 2.04
N THR A 7 -38.14 -10.38 2.09
CA THR A 7 -38.07 -10.00 1.86
C THR A 7 -37.85 -9.20 1.79
N LYS A 8 -38.39 -8.07 2.33
CA LYS A 8 -37.57 -7.60 1.90
C LYS A 8 -36.52 -6.78 1.53
N ILE A 9 -36.04 -5.59 2.76
CA ILE A 9 -34.89 -5.84 1.93
C ILE A 9 -35.14 -7.07 1.09
N SER A 10 -34.94 -6.97 -0.21
CA SER A 10 -35.07 -8.14 -1.05
C SER A 10 -33.99 -9.16 -0.68
N LYS A 11 -34.25 -10.40 -0.98
CA LYS A 11 -33.25 -11.43 -0.72
C LYS A 11 -31.94 -11.15 -1.45
N SER A 12 -32.00 -10.70 -2.69
CA SER A 12 -30.78 -10.43 -3.45
C SER A 12 -30.02 -9.26 -2.85
N HIS A 13 -30.72 -8.24 -2.39
CA HIS A 13 -30.06 -7.12 -1.72
C HIS A 13 -29.36 -7.55 -0.44
N TYR A 14 -30.06 -8.38 0.35
CA TYR A 14 -29.49 -8.91 1.57
C TYR A 14 -28.23 -9.74 1.28
N GLN A 15 -28.29 -10.58 0.27
CA GLN A 15 -27.13 -11.40 -0.10
C GLN A 15 -25.96 -10.57 -0.55
N THR A 16 -26.23 -9.50 -1.30
CA THR A 16 -25.18 -8.60 -1.71
C THR A 16 -24.50 -7.95 -0.52
N LEU A 17 -25.30 -7.46 0.42
CA LEU A 17 -24.80 -6.84 1.63
C LEU A 17 -24.01 -7.81 2.47
N TYR A 18 -24.55 -9.01 2.65
CA TYR A 18 -23.88 -10.05 3.41
C TYR A 18 -22.52 -10.43 2.80
N ALA A 19 -22.49 -10.61 1.49
CA ALA A 19 -21.25 -10.94 0.81
C ALA A 19 -20.21 -9.84 0.99
N TYR A 20 -20.65 -8.58 0.87
CA TYR A 20 -19.77 -7.45 1.08
C TYR A 20 -19.18 -7.44 2.49
N MET A 21 -20.01 -7.70 3.49
CA MET A 21 -19.60 -7.58 4.88
C MET A 21 -18.85 -8.79 5.41
N SER A 22 -19.10 -9.99 4.89
CA SER A 22 -18.57 -11.19 5.51
C SER A 22 -17.82 -12.11 4.57
N LYS A 23 -17.92 -11.93 3.27
CA LYS A 23 -17.26 -12.81 2.31
C LYS A 23 -16.43 -12.08 1.28
N SER A 24 -16.92 -10.96 0.79
CA SER A 24 -16.18 -10.17 -0.18
C SER A 24 -15.05 -9.45 0.49
N LYS A 25 -13.89 -9.59 -0.07
CA LYS A 25 -12.74 -8.80 0.33
C LYS A 25 -12.45 -7.81 -0.78
N TYR A 26 -12.01 -6.62 -0.41
CA TYR A 26 -11.65 -5.62 -1.39
C TYR A 26 -10.48 -6.08 -2.25
N ILE A 27 -9.58 -6.86 -1.65
CA ILE A 27 -8.47 -7.47 -2.35
C ILE A 27 -8.70 -8.98 -2.27
N GLU A 28 -9.01 -9.57 -3.40
CA GLU A 28 -9.59 -10.91 -3.46
C GLU A 28 -8.61 -12.02 -3.11
N THR A 29 -7.33 -11.82 -3.42
CA THR A 29 -6.32 -12.86 -3.21
C THR A 29 -5.02 -12.23 -2.71
N PRO A 30 -4.18 -13.03 -2.04
CA PRO A 30 -2.85 -12.55 -1.67
C PRO A 30 -2.01 -12.16 -2.87
N GLU A 31 -2.15 -12.85 -3.99
CA GLU A 31 -1.45 -12.52 -5.22
C GLU A 31 -1.86 -11.15 -5.73
N LYS A 32 -3.14 -10.82 -5.62
CA LYS A 32 -3.63 -9.50 -6.01
C LYS A 32 -3.02 -8.41 -5.14
N LEU A 33 -2.91 -8.68 -3.84
CA LEU A 33 -2.29 -7.73 -2.92
C LEU A 33 -0.83 -7.47 -3.32
N LEU A 34 -0.11 -8.53 -3.65
CA LEU A 34 1.28 -8.38 -4.08
C LEU A 34 1.38 -7.61 -5.39
N ASP A 35 0.48 -7.88 -6.34
CA ASP A 35 0.45 -7.14 -7.60
C ASP A 35 0.20 -5.65 -7.37
N LEU A 36 -0.71 -5.32 -6.47
CA LEU A 36 -0.98 -3.93 -6.12
C LEU A 36 0.25 -3.27 -5.49
N PHE A 37 0.97 -4.01 -4.65
CA PHE A 37 2.19 -3.48 -4.07
C PHE A 37 3.26 -3.25 -5.14
N ASN A 38 3.39 -4.16 -6.08
CA ASN A 38 4.35 -3.98 -7.18
C ASN A 38 3.99 -2.77 -8.03
N ASP A 39 2.71 -2.52 -8.27
CA ASP A 39 2.27 -1.32 -8.97
C ASP A 39 2.64 -0.07 -8.18
N TYR A 40 2.43 -0.09 -6.87
CA TYR A 40 2.82 1.00 -6.00
C TYR A 40 4.33 1.27 -6.09
N ARG A 41 5.13 0.21 -6.02
CA ARG A 41 6.60 0.35 -6.12
C ARG A 41 6.98 1.04 -7.42
N LYS A 42 6.43 0.58 -8.53
CA LYS A 42 6.73 1.16 -9.83
C LYS A 42 6.32 2.62 -9.89
N HIS A 43 5.15 2.93 -9.35
CA HIS A 43 4.65 4.30 -9.36
C HIS A 43 5.56 5.23 -8.57
N VAL A 44 5.94 4.83 -7.36
CA VAL A 44 6.80 5.66 -6.51
C VAL A 44 8.17 5.88 -7.15
N LYS A 45 8.77 4.81 -7.67
CA LYS A 45 10.13 4.92 -8.23
C LYS A 45 10.16 5.66 -9.57
N ALA A 46 9.03 5.67 -10.27
CA ALA A 46 8.93 6.42 -11.53
C ALA A 46 8.63 7.91 -11.31
N ASN A 47 8.27 8.30 -10.10
CA ASN A 47 7.86 9.67 -9.79
C ASN A 47 8.66 10.23 -8.61
N PRO A 48 9.99 10.35 -8.75
CA PRO A 48 10.80 10.93 -7.70
C PRO A 48 10.51 12.42 -7.55
N ASN A 49 10.83 12.96 -6.40
CA ASN A 49 10.81 14.41 -6.22
C ASN A 49 11.96 15.02 -6.97
N ILE A 50 11.74 16.21 -7.49
CA ILE A 50 12.76 16.96 -8.22
C ILE A 50 13.18 18.13 -7.36
N LYS A 51 14.47 18.26 -7.14
CA LYS A 51 15.03 19.35 -6.35
C LYS A 51 15.99 20.15 -7.23
N ALA A 52 15.79 21.48 -7.27
CA ALA A 52 16.74 22.36 -7.91
C ALA A 52 17.96 22.50 -7.01
N ASP A 53 19.14 22.46 -7.61
CA ASP A 53 20.39 22.58 -6.88
C ASP A 53 21.38 23.37 -7.74
N TRP A 54 22.33 24.05 -7.10
CA TRP A 54 23.31 24.86 -7.80
C TRP A 54 24.69 24.26 -7.54
N VAL A 55 25.42 24.00 -8.62
CA VAL A 55 26.70 23.36 -8.52
C VAL A 55 27.76 24.17 -9.26
N GLY A 56 29.00 24.06 -8.78
CA GLY A 56 30.14 24.69 -9.42
C GLY A 56 30.27 26.18 -9.13
N LYS A 57 31.33 26.77 -9.63
CA LYS A 57 31.62 28.17 -9.39
C LYS A 57 30.59 29.09 -10.03
N ASP A 58 30.04 28.65 -11.13
CA ASP A 58 29.09 29.48 -11.90
C ASP A 58 27.66 29.33 -11.38
N ALA A 59 27.48 28.58 -10.29
CA ALA A 59 26.15 28.32 -9.69
C ALA A 59 25.15 27.86 -10.75
N THR A 60 25.56 26.90 -11.56
CA THR A 60 24.71 26.34 -12.59
C THR A 60 23.61 25.55 -11.94
N GLU A 61 22.37 25.84 -12.31
CA GLU A 61 21.21 25.11 -11.77
C GLU A 61 21.13 23.73 -12.41
N VAL A 62 20.94 22.71 -11.56
CA VAL A 62 20.74 21.36 -12.02
C VAL A 62 19.54 20.80 -11.24
N GLU A 63 18.84 19.87 -11.86
CA GLU A 63 17.74 19.17 -11.21
C GLU A 63 18.24 17.84 -10.68
N ARG A 64 17.98 17.60 -9.41
CA ARG A 64 18.29 16.31 -8.79
C ARG A 64 17.02 15.54 -8.57
N LYS A 65 17.06 14.28 -8.94
CA LYS A 65 15.96 13.37 -8.67
C LYS A 65 16.17 12.78 -7.28
N LEU A 66 15.18 12.99 -6.41
CA LEU A 66 15.21 12.47 -5.05
C LEU A 66 14.22 11.33 -4.97
N GLU A 67 14.76 10.13 -4.89
CA GLU A 67 13.94 8.93 -4.84
C GLU A 67 13.12 8.91 -3.54
N ILE A 68 11.85 8.51 -3.66
CA ILE A 68 10.94 8.46 -2.53
C ILE A 68 10.99 7.06 -1.93
N PRO A 69 11.19 6.93 -0.61
CA PRO A 69 11.20 5.61 0.02
C PRO A 69 9.81 5.00 0.03
N LEU A 70 9.79 3.69 -0.07
CA LEU A 70 8.55 2.94 0.07
C LEU A 70 8.16 2.89 1.54
N THR A 71 6.88 3.04 1.83
CA THR A 71 6.36 2.91 3.19
C THR A 71 5.04 2.17 3.16
N TRP A 72 4.69 1.55 4.29
CA TRP A 72 3.41 0.89 4.43
C TRP A 72 2.27 1.91 4.31
N ASP A 73 2.41 3.03 4.99
CA ASP A 73 1.40 4.08 4.94
C ASP A 73 1.26 4.64 3.52
N GLY A 74 2.37 4.79 2.81
CA GLY A 74 2.34 5.23 1.42
C GLY A 74 1.58 4.25 0.53
N PHE A 75 1.77 2.96 0.79
CA PHE A 75 1.04 1.93 0.06
C PHE A 75 -0.46 2.04 0.32
N GLU A 76 -0.84 2.20 1.59
CA GLU A 76 -2.26 2.37 1.93
C GLU A 76 -2.86 3.61 1.27
N CYS A 77 -2.12 4.71 1.26
CA CYS A 77 -2.56 5.93 0.57
C CYS A 77 -2.74 5.70 -0.93
N TYR A 78 -1.81 4.98 -1.54
CA TYR A 78 -1.91 4.63 -2.96
C TYR A 78 -3.19 3.83 -3.24
N LEU A 79 -3.47 2.84 -2.40
CA LEU A 79 -4.68 2.03 -2.55
C LEU A 79 -5.94 2.86 -2.37
N SER A 80 -5.92 3.79 -1.44
CA SER A 80 -7.05 4.68 -1.21
C SER A 80 -7.29 5.59 -2.40
N GLU A 81 -6.23 6.13 -2.97
CA GLU A 81 -6.35 6.98 -4.16
C GLU A 81 -6.86 6.21 -5.37
N LYS A 82 -6.52 4.94 -5.47
CA LYS A 82 -7.01 4.07 -6.53
C LYS A 82 -8.41 3.54 -6.23
N LYS A 83 -8.96 3.90 -5.08
CA LYS A 83 -10.30 3.50 -4.63
C LYS A 83 -10.43 1.97 -4.52
N VAL A 84 -9.34 1.31 -4.15
CA VAL A 84 -9.35 -0.13 -3.89
C VAL A 84 -9.81 -0.38 -2.47
N ILE A 85 -9.16 0.27 -1.50
CA ILE A 85 -9.46 0.13 -0.09
C ILE A 85 -8.84 1.33 0.64
N ASN A 86 -9.42 1.73 1.76
CA ASN A 86 -8.90 2.90 2.48
C ASN A 86 -7.69 2.57 3.34
N ASP A 87 -7.65 1.38 3.91
CA ASP A 87 -6.50 0.91 4.68
C ASP A 87 -6.50 -0.60 4.72
N LEU A 88 -5.42 -1.18 5.20
CA LEU A 88 -5.24 -2.62 5.28
C LEU A 88 -5.29 -3.14 6.71
N GLY A 89 -5.94 -2.38 7.60
CA GLY A 89 -5.98 -2.74 9.02
C GLY A 89 -6.48 -4.14 9.29
N ASP A 90 -7.59 -4.54 8.67
CA ASP A 90 -8.15 -5.87 8.88
C ASP A 90 -7.25 -6.97 8.34
N TYR A 91 -6.64 -6.72 7.18
CA TYR A 91 -5.71 -7.68 6.57
C TYR A 91 -4.49 -7.85 7.44
N GLU A 92 -3.94 -6.73 7.90
CA GLU A 92 -2.74 -6.73 8.73
C GLU A 92 -2.99 -7.40 10.08
N ALA A 93 -4.12 -7.11 10.70
CA ALA A 93 -4.50 -7.67 11.99
C ALA A 93 -5.04 -9.09 11.88
N ASN A 94 -5.33 -9.57 10.69
CA ASN A 94 -5.99 -10.84 10.46
C ASN A 94 -7.26 -10.95 11.28
N THR A 95 -8.10 -9.93 11.16
CA THR A 95 -9.33 -9.81 11.95
C THR A 95 -10.20 -11.05 11.79
N ASP A 96 -10.62 -11.62 12.92
CA ASP A 96 -11.45 -12.82 12.97
C ASP A 96 -10.84 -14.02 12.23
N ASN A 97 -9.52 -14.03 12.07
CA ASN A 97 -8.80 -15.06 11.31
C ASN A 97 -9.27 -15.17 9.86
N ALA A 98 -9.88 -14.12 9.34
CA ALA A 98 -10.42 -14.13 7.98
C ALA A 98 -9.38 -13.86 6.91
N TYR A 99 -8.18 -13.42 7.29
CA TYR A 99 -7.14 -12.97 6.36
C TYR A 99 -5.85 -13.76 6.50
N SER A 100 -5.95 -15.00 7.00
CA SER A 100 -4.77 -15.82 7.30
C SER A 100 -3.90 -16.05 6.07
N GLU A 101 -4.49 -16.16 4.90
CA GLU A 101 -3.74 -16.40 3.67
C GLU A 101 -2.95 -15.17 3.21
N TYR A 102 -3.23 -14.00 3.79
CA TYR A 102 -2.53 -12.76 3.44
C TYR A 102 -1.31 -12.49 4.31
N VAL A 103 -1.15 -13.22 5.41
CA VAL A 103 -0.13 -12.94 6.41
C VAL A 103 1.28 -12.97 5.82
N GLU A 104 1.58 -13.99 5.02
CA GLU A 104 2.91 -14.12 4.45
C GLU A 104 3.21 -13.04 3.41
N VAL A 105 2.21 -12.68 2.62
CA VAL A 105 2.39 -11.62 1.62
C VAL A 105 2.61 -10.27 2.32
N ILE A 106 1.86 -10.01 3.38
CA ILE A 106 2.04 -8.76 4.14
C ILE A 106 3.42 -8.70 4.75
N LYS A 107 3.92 -9.81 5.30
CA LYS A 107 5.28 -9.85 5.81
C LYS A 107 6.30 -9.56 4.72
N LEU A 108 6.08 -10.13 3.54
CA LEU A 108 6.98 -9.90 2.40
C LEU A 108 6.96 -8.44 1.98
N ILE A 109 5.78 -7.85 1.89
CA ILE A 109 5.64 -6.43 1.53
C ILE A 109 6.37 -5.55 2.53
N LYS A 110 6.20 -5.81 3.82
CA LYS A 110 6.88 -5.03 4.86
C LYS A 110 8.39 -5.22 4.78
N LYS A 111 8.83 -6.40 4.41
CA LYS A 111 10.25 -6.65 4.22
C LYS A 111 10.80 -5.83 3.05
N PHE A 112 10.07 -5.79 1.94
CA PHE A 112 10.47 -4.97 0.80
C PHE A 112 10.58 -3.50 1.16
N THR A 113 9.60 -2.97 1.91
CA THR A 113 9.66 -1.57 2.31
C THR A 113 10.85 -1.31 3.23
N GLY A 114 11.10 -2.23 4.16
CA GLY A 114 12.23 -2.10 5.08
C GLY A 114 13.58 -2.14 4.36
N VAL A 115 13.71 -3.04 3.39
CA VAL A 115 14.95 -3.15 2.60
C VAL A 115 15.17 -1.87 1.78
N ASP A 116 14.11 -1.36 1.16
CA ASP A 116 14.21 -0.13 0.39
C ASP A 116 14.65 1.03 1.26
N GLN A 117 14.06 1.17 2.44
CA GLN A 117 14.39 2.25 3.37
C GLN A 117 15.84 2.13 3.85
N PHE A 118 16.22 0.92 4.23
CA PHE A 118 17.57 0.68 4.73
C PHE A 118 18.62 0.95 3.66
N ASN A 119 18.42 0.40 2.46
CA ASN A 119 19.38 0.58 1.38
C ASN A 119 19.52 2.05 0.99
N GLY A 120 18.39 2.76 0.89
CA GLY A 120 18.44 4.18 0.57
C GLY A 120 19.13 5.00 1.62
N ALA A 121 18.91 4.69 2.89
CA ALA A 121 19.60 5.39 3.98
C ALA A 121 21.09 5.07 3.99
N ALA A 122 21.44 3.80 3.74
CA ALA A 122 22.84 3.35 3.78
C ALA A 122 23.68 4.00 2.70
N ILE A 123 23.10 4.26 1.53
CA ILE A 123 23.86 4.89 0.43
C ILE A 123 23.62 6.40 0.35
N GLY A 124 22.95 6.97 1.36
CA GLY A 124 22.80 8.41 1.46
C GLY A 124 21.66 9.03 0.67
N ILE A 125 20.77 8.23 0.09
CA ILE A 125 19.62 8.75 -0.63
C ILE A 125 18.56 9.26 0.34
N PHE A 126 18.32 8.51 1.42
CA PHE A 126 17.31 8.85 2.42
C PHE A 126 17.96 9.30 3.72
N ASN A 127 17.21 10.02 4.53
CA ASN A 127 17.69 10.44 5.85
C ASN A 127 17.63 9.25 6.82
N ALA A 128 18.82 8.79 7.26
CA ALA A 128 18.91 7.60 8.10
C ALA A 128 18.22 7.78 9.46
N ASN A 129 18.34 8.99 10.05
CA ASN A 129 17.67 9.25 11.33
C ASN A 129 16.17 9.18 11.21
N LEU A 130 15.63 9.71 10.13
CA LEU A 130 14.19 9.68 9.89
C LEU A 130 13.71 8.25 9.71
N MET A 131 14.46 7.46 8.95
CA MET A 131 14.09 6.06 8.70
C MET A 131 14.13 5.23 10.00
N SER A 132 15.04 5.53 10.89
CA SER A 132 15.19 4.76 12.13
C SER A 132 14.10 5.03 13.15
N ARG A 133 13.29 6.04 12.94
CA ARG A 133 12.20 6.39 13.87
C ARG A 133 10.95 5.54 13.72
N LYS A 134 10.93 4.66 12.79
CA LYS A 134 9.74 3.85 12.52
C LYS A 134 9.49 2.78 13.57
#